data_a9fbf2103b867385387f80a7b5df9648
#
_entry.id   a9fbf2103b867385387f80a7b5df9648
#
_cell.length_a   1.000
_cell.length_b   1.000
_cell.length_c   1.000
_cell.angle_alpha   90.00
_cell.angle_beta   90.00
_cell.angle_gamma   90.00
#
_symmetry.space_group_name_H-M   'P 1'
#
loop_
_entity.id
_entity.type
_entity.pdbx_description
1 polymer ?
#
loop_
_entity_poly.entity_id
_entity_poly.type
_entity_poly.pdbx_seq_one_letter_code
_entity_poly.pdbx_strand_id
1 'polypeptide(L)'
;MKRREFITVFGGTAVAWPIVALAQQPEKLPLIGYLSPGSSAIGPLARHDAFQEGLRELGYVEGKNVAIAYRFANGNFDRLTELAAELVLLKVDVIVSVVTQASLAAKDATSTIPVVMVSVGDPVGSGLVPGLARPGANVTGTSAMAAEVIGKSLQLLKEAVPNLSRVAVLWNPSNAVFQGQILTATKDAARALAVELQTFGVRGPGEFDGAFAAMTNGHAGALLVLPDPMLAFHEARIVDLANERRLPSMYGLRDHAAAGGLMAYGPDYAQIYRRAAAYVDKILKGAKPADLPIEQPTKFVLVINLKTAKTLGVEIPPQLLARADEVIE
;
A
#
# COMPACT_ATOMS: atom_id res chain seq x y z
N MET A 1 39.24 -57.54 -79.47
CA MET A 1 39.88 -57.85 -78.17
C MET A 1 39.33 -56.88 -77.18
N LYS A 2 38.83 -57.38 -76.07
CA LYS A 2 37.89 -56.76 -75.17
C LYS A 2 38.58 -55.87 -74.14
N ARG A 3 38.09 -54.59 -73.95
CA ARG A 3 38.41 -53.76 -72.83
C ARG A 3 37.16 -53.62 -71.94
N ARG A 4 37.29 -54.02 -70.71
CA ARG A 4 36.28 -53.87 -69.67
C ARG A 4 36.56 -52.57 -68.89
N GLU A 5 35.58 -51.69 -68.84
CA GLU A 5 35.58 -50.46 -68.02
C GLU A 5 35.20 -50.80 -66.60
N PHE A 6 35.99 -50.30 -65.68
CA PHE A 6 35.74 -50.36 -64.27
C PHE A 6 35.06 -49.06 -63.87
N ILE A 7 33.78 -49.14 -63.56
CA ILE A 7 33.06 -48.01 -62.97
C ILE A 7 33.14 -48.13 -61.42
N THR A 8 33.90 -47.26 -60.82
CA THR A 8 33.95 -47.12 -59.37
C THR A 8 32.79 -46.22 -58.91
N VAL A 9 31.83 -46.84 -58.23
CA VAL A 9 30.71 -46.12 -57.56
C VAL A 9 31.22 -45.62 -56.23
N PHE A 10 31.41 -44.31 -56.13
CA PHE A 10 31.57 -43.61 -54.81
C PHE A 10 30.23 -43.51 -54.15
N GLY A 11 29.96 -44.36 -53.16
CA GLY A 11 28.83 -44.28 -52.27
C GLY A 11 29.09 -43.19 -51.27
N GLY A 12 28.48 -42.00 -51.46
CA GLY A 12 28.47 -40.93 -50.49
C GLY A 12 27.50 -41.29 -49.36
N THR A 13 28.03 -41.65 -48.19
CA THR A 13 27.24 -41.71 -46.93
C THR A 13 26.94 -40.30 -46.47
N ALA A 14 25.74 -39.80 -46.75
CA ALA A 14 25.18 -38.60 -46.11
C ALA A 14 24.95 -38.92 -44.64
N VAL A 15 25.85 -38.44 -43.77
CA VAL A 15 25.64 -38.43 -42.33
C VAL A 15 24.55 -37.39 -42.06
N ALA A 16 23.30 -37.83 -41.91
CA ALA A 16 22.21 -37.02 -41.42
C ALA A 16 22.46 -36.76 -39.93
N TRP A 17 23.06 -35.61 -39.61
CA TRP A 17 23.07 -35.10 -38.25
C TRP A 17 21.63 -34.80 -37.84
N PRO A 18 21.13 -35.38 -36.75
CA PRO A 18 19.84 -34.96 -36.23
C PRO A 18 20.01 -33.51 -35.74
N ILE A 19 19.45 -32.57 -36.47
CA ILE A 19 19.19 -31.22 -35.94
C ILE A 19 18.14 -31.43 -34.83
N VAL A 20 18.61 -31.62 -33.59
CA VAL A 20 17.78 -31.52 -32.41
C VAL A 20 17.36 -30.06 -32.37
N ALA A 21 16.23 -29.74 -32.99
CA ALA A 21 15.53 -28.52 -32.75
C ALA A 21 15.17 -28.59 -31.24
N LEU A 22 16.01 -27.99 -30.41
CA LEU A 22 15.62 -27.58 -29.07
C LEU A 22 14.44 -26.63 -29.27
N ALA A 23 13.23 -27.21 -29.31
CA ALA A 23 12.02 -26.44 -29.12
C ALA A 23 12.22 -25.76 -27.78
N GLN A 24 12.63 -24.47 -27.79
CA GLN A 24 12.53 -23.62 -26.65
C GLN A 24 11.05 -23.69 -26.25
N GLN A 25 10.76 -24.45 -25.19
CA GLN A 25 9.49 -24.31 -24.52
C GLN A 25 9.38 -22.82 -24.24
N PRO A 26 8.27 -22.16 -24.62
CA PRO A 26 8.09 -20.76 -24.30
C PRO A 26 8.34 -20.62 -22.80
N GLU A 27 9.38 -19.90 -22.46
CA GLU A 27 9.75 -19.65 -21.07
C GLU A 27 8.49 -19.09 -20.41
N LYS A 28 7.93 -19.85 -19.45
CA LYS A 28 6.69 -19.46 -18.77
C LYS A 28 6.95 -18.10 -18.13
N LEU A 29 6.24 -17.07 -18.58
CA LEU A 29 6.36 -15.75 -18.02
C LEU A 29 6.10 -15.83 -16.51
N PRO A 30 6.95 -15.20 -15.67
CA PRO A 30 6.65 -15.05 -14.26
C PRO A 30 5.27 -14.42 -14.07
N LEU A 31 4.47 -15.01 -13.18
CA LEU A 31 3.11 -14.56 -12.89
C LEU A 31 3.06 -13.95 -11.48
N ILE A 32 2.82 -12.67 -11.40
CA ILE A 32 2.65 -11.94 -10.14
C ILE A 32 1.16 -11.89 -9.81
N GLY A 33 0.78 -12.32 -8.60
CA GLY A 33 -0.55 -12.06 -8.05
C GLY A 33 -0.55 -10.71 -7.33
N TYR A 34 -1.47 -9.81 -7.66
CA TYR A 34 -1.62 -8.53 -6.97
C TYR A 34 -2.95 -8.48 -6.22
N LEU A 35 -2.91 -8.50 -4.89
CA LEU A 35 -4.08 -8.51 -4.00
C LEU A 35 -4.23 -7.17 -3.28
N SER A 36 -5.34 -6.48 -3.51
CA SER A 36 -5.60 -5.17 -2.90
C SER A 36 -7.05 -5.05 -2.40
N PRO A 37 -7.28 -4.42 -1.25
CA PRO A 37 -8.62 -4.08 -0.81
C PRO A 37 -9.24 -2.93 -1.60
N GLY A 38 -8.46 -2.13 -2.32
CA GLY A 38 -8.91 -1.02 -3.15
C GLY A 38 -9.58 -1.46 -4.45
N SER A 39 -9.71 -0.52 -5.39
CA SER A 39 -10.23 -0.76 -6.73
C SER A 39 -9.15 -0.55 -7.80
N SER A 40 -9.37 -1.10 -9.00
CA SER A 40 -8.45 -0.92 -10.13
C SER A 40 -8.53 0.46 -10.77
N ALA A 41 -9.64 1.15 -10.55
CA ALA A 41 -10.02 2.20 -11.48
C ALA A 41 -9.60 3.59 -11.06
N ILE A 42 -9.63 3.96 -9.78
CA ILE A 42 -9.48 5.36 -9.42
C ILE A 42 -9.24 5.50 -7.90
N GLY A 43 -8.33 6.40 -7.52
CA GLY A 43 -8.18 6.85 -6.15
C GLY A 43 -6.74 6.81 -5.65
N PRO A 44 -6.46 7.42 -4.50
CA PRO A 44 -5.13 7.52 -3.92
C PRO A 44 -4.50 6.15 -3.58
N LEU A 45 -5.30 5.09 -3.58
CA LEU A 45 -4.84 3.71 -3.48
C LEU A 45 -4.46 3.08 -4.83
N ALA A 46 -4.66 3.77 -5.95
CA ALA A 46 -4.18 3.39 -7.29
C ALA A 46 -2.64 3.52 -7.41
N ARG A 47 -1.92 3.31 -6.31
CA ARG A 47 -0.46 3.32 -6.29
C ARG A 47 0.16 2.07 -6.91
N HIS A 48 -0.66 1.19 -7.49
CA HIS A 48 -0.17 0.15 -8.37
C HIS A 48 0.66 0.72 -9.52
N ASP A 49 0.40 1.97 -9.96
CA ASP A 49 1.22 2.64 -10.97
C ASP A 49 2.68 2.80 -10.52
N ALA A 50 2.91 3.18 -9.25
CA ALA A 50 4.26 3.27 -8.71
C ALA A 50 4.94 1.89 -8.58
N PHE A 51 4.16 0.84 -8.30
CA PHE A 51 4.64 -0.53 -8.34
C PHE A 51 5.00 -0.97 -9.76
N GLN A 52 4.13 -0.71 -10.75
CA GLN A 52 4.40 -1.00 -12.16
C GLN A 52 5.59 -0.21 -12.69
N GLU A 53 5.74 1.06 -12.28
CA GLU A 53 6.89 1.87 -12.62
C GLU A 53 8.18 1.26 -12.05
N GLY A 54 8.16 0.84 -10.77
CA GLY A 54 9.28 0.13 -10.17
C GLY A 54 9.62 -1.19 -10.87
N LEU A 55 8.63 -1.93 -11.36
CA LEU A 55 8.85 -3.12 -12.20
C LEU A 55 9.50 -2.74 -13.53
N ARG A 56 9.04 -1.66 -14.19
CA ARG A 56 9.61 -1.18 -15.46
C ARG A 56 11.06 -0.73 -15.31
N GLU A 57 11.40 -0.03 -14.23
CA GLU A 57 12.76 0.38 -13.89
C GLU A 57 13.71 -0.84 -13.73
N LEU A 58 13.17 -1.99 -13.31
CA LEU A 58 13.89 -3.25 -13.17
C LEU A 58 13.88 -4.13 -14.43
N GLY A 59 13.29 -3.61 -15.52
CA GLY A 59 13.23 -4.30 -16.82
C GLY A 59 12.02 -5.21 -17.02
N TYR A 60 11.07 -5.24 -16.09
CA TYR A 60 9.82 -6.01 -16.23
C TYR A 60 8.76 -5.19 -16.97
N VAL A 61 8.20 -5.76 -18.02
CA VAL A 61 7.13 -5.15 -18.82
C VAL A 61 5.96 -6.13 -18.89
N GLU A 62 4.84 -5.73 -18.30
CA GLU A 62 3.62 -6.54 -18.29
C GLU A 62 3.19 -6.92 -19.72
N GLY A 63 2.85 -8.18 -19.91
CA GLY A 63 2.50 -8.76 -21.21
C GLY A 63 3.68 -9.10 -22.11
N LYS A 64 4.94 -8.75 -21.74
CA LYS A 64 6.15 -9.10 -22.49
C LYS A 64 7.01 -10.15 -21.78
N ASN A 65 7.45 -9.86 -20.56
CA ASN A 65 8.33 -10.73 -19.79
C ASN A 65 7.85 -10.96 -18.35
N VAL A 66 6.69 -10.44 -17.98
CA VAL A 66 5.96 -10.69 -16.73
C VAL A 66 4.47 -10.59 -16.99
N ALA A 67 3.67 -11.39 -16.27
CA ALA A 67 2.21 -11.26 -16.23
C ALA A 67 1.77 -10.90 -14.82
N ILE A 68 0.66 -10.15 -14.69
CA ILE A 68 0.11 -9.74 -13.39
C ILE A 68 -1.36 -10.15 -13.33
N ALA A 69 -1.71 -10.94 -12.32
CA ALA A 69 -3.09 -11.30 -12.01
C ALA A 69 -3.62 -10.39 -10.90
N TYR A 70 -4.38 -9.38 -11.28
CA TYR A 70 -4.96 -8.43 -10.33
C TYR A 70 -6.21 -8.99 -9.64
N ARG A 71 -6.31 -8.77 -8.33
CA ARG A 71 -7.48 -9.05 -7.50
C ARG A 71 -7.77 -7.87 -6.60
N PHE A 72 -8.91 -7.23 -6.84
CA PHE A 72 -9.36 -6.05 -6.11
C PHE A 72 -10.63 -6.37 -5.32
N ALA A 73 -10.64 -6.09 -4.03
CA ALA A 73 -11.80 -6.32 -3.17
C ALA A 73 -12.83 -5.18 -3.25
N ASN A 74 -12.51 -4.05 -3.89
CA ASN A 74 -13.39 -2.89 -4.08
C ASN A 74 -14.00 -2.38 -2.76
N GLY A 75 -13.16 -2.28 -1.71
CA GLY A 75 -13.55 -1.82 -0.38
C GLY A 75 -14.20 -2.90 0.51
N ASN A 76 -14.53 -4.08 -0.02
CA ASN A 76 -15.10 -5.18 0.75
C ASN A 76 -13.99 -6.13 1.23
N PHE A 77 -13.57 -5.99 2.49
CA PHE A 77 -12.51 -6.80 3.07
C PHE A 77 -12.83 -8.30 3.15
N ASP A 78 -14.10 -8.67 3.27
CA ASP A 78 -14.54 -10.09 3.40
C ASP A 78 -14.18 -10.89 2.15
N ARG A 79 -14.05 -10.22 0.99
CA ARG A 79 -13.64 -10.86 -0.27
C ARG A 79 -12.16 -11.22 -0.34
N LEU A 80 -11.31 -10.66 0.52
CA LEU A 80 -9.86 -10.84 0.42
C LEU A 80 -9.44 -12.31 0.58
N THR A 81 -10.11 -13.07 1.42
CA THR A 81 -9.83 -14.51 1.61
C THR A 81 -10.09 -15.31 0.33
N GLU A 82 -11.22 -15.09 -0.32
CA GLU A 82 -11.55 -15.73 -1.61
C GLU A 82 -10.56 -15.33 -2.70
N LEU A 83 -10.29 -14.03 -2.82
CA LEU A 83 -9.38 -13.48 -3.82
C LEU A 83 -7.94 -13.97 -3.64
N ALA A 84 -7.49 -14.16 -2.40
CA ALA A 84 -6.18 -14.76 -2.11
C ALA A 84 -6.15 -16.23 -2.55
N ALA A 85 -7.21 -17.00 -2.26
CA ALA A 85 -7.31 -18.39 -2.70
C ALA A 85 -7.31 -18.53 -4.23
N GLU A 86 -7.96 -17.61 -4.96
CA GLU A 86 -7.91 -17.58 -6.43
C GLU A 86 -6.46 -17.42 -6.95
N LEU A 87 -5.66 -16.53 -6.34
CA LEU A 87 -4.26 -16.34 -6.72
C LEU A 87 -3.43 -17.61 -6.47
N VAL A 88 -3.70 -18.31 -5.37
CA VAL A 88 -3.06 -19.61 -5.07
C VAL A 88 -3.43 -20.66 -6.13
N LEU A 89 -4.70 -20.74 -6.53
CA LEU A 89 -5.17 -21.65 -7.57
C LEU A 89 -4.55 -21.34 -8.94
N LEU A 90 -4.28 -20.07 -9.25
CA LEU A 90 -3.57 -19.64 -10.45
C LEU A 90 -2.08 -20.01 -10.42
N LYS A 91 -1.56 -20.50 -9.29
CA LYS A 91 -0.15 -20.84 -9.08
C LYS A 91 0.77 -19.68 -9.46
N VAL A 92 0.49 -18.50 -8.92
CA VAL A 92 1.35 -17.32 -9.11
C VAL A 92 2.73 -17.57 -8.48
N ASP A 93 3.76 -16.97 -9.05
CA ASP A 93 5.15 -17.15 -8.58
C ASP A 93 5.43 -16.30 -7.32
N VAL A 94 4.68 -15.21 -7.13
CA VAL A 94 4.74 -14.33 -5.96
C VAL A 94 3.41 -13.59 -5.81
N ILE A 95 2.95 -13.39 -4.56
CA ILE A 95 1.78 -12.56 -4.24
C ILE A 95 2.27 -11.22 -3.69
N VAL A 96 1.88 -10.13 -4.32
CA VAL A 96 2.01 -8.76 -3.79
C VAL A 96 0.71 -8.42 -3.08
N SER A 97 0.76 -8.23 -1.77
CA SER A 97 -0.42 -7.97 -0.94
C SER A 97 -0.38 -6.59 -0.34
N VAL A 98 -1.40 -5.79 -0.62
CA VAL A 98 -1.46 -4.38 -0.23
C VAL A 98 -2.19 -4.22 1.10
N VAL A 99 -1.56 -3.57 2.05
CA VAL A 99 -1.95 -3.31 3.44
C VAL A 99 -2.14 -4.59 4.28
N THR A 100 -2.44 -4.40 5.57
CA THR A 100 -2.45 -5.47 6.57
C THR A 100 -3.45 -6.59 6.25
N GLN A 101 -4.68 -6.25 5.86
CA GLN A 101 -5.76 -7.23 5.65
C GLN A 101 -5.49 -8.16 4.47
N ALA A 102 -5.04 -7.59 3.33
CA ALA A 102 -4.69 -8.41 2.17
C ALA A 102 -3.46 -9.28 2.47
N SER A 103 -2.52 -8.79 3.29
CA SER A 103 -1.33 -9.55 3.67
C SER A 103 -1.66 -10.70 4.62
N LEU A 104 -2.61 -10.51 5.55
CA LEU A 104 -3.14 -11.59 6.39
C LEU A 104 -3.84 -12.65 5.53
N ALA A 105 -4.76 -12.24 4.64
CA ALA A 105 -5.46 -13.14 3.74
C ALA A 105 -4.49 -13.94 2.84
N ALA A 106 -3.45 -13.31 2.30
CA ALA A 106 -2.44 -13.99 1.50
C ALA A 106 -1.61 -14.98 2.32
N LYS A 107 -1.19 -14.60 3.53
CA LYS A 107 -0.47 -15.48 4.45
C LYS A 107 -1.28 -16.71 4.83
N ASP A 108 -2.56 -16.54 5.12
CA ASP A 108 -3.46 -17.63 5.51
C ASP A 108 -3.78 -18.57 4.33
N ALA A 109 -3.78 -18.04 3.09
CA ALA A 109 -4.05 -18.83 1.89
C ALA A 109 -2.88 -19.72 1.46
N THR A 110 -1.63 -19.38 1.80
CA THR A 110 -0.45 -20.15 1.38
C THR A 110 0.74 -20.01 2.33
N SER A 111 1.43 -21.14 2.54
CA SER A 111 2.71 -21.18 3.25
C SER A 111 3.93 -21.32 2.31
N THR A 112 3.70 -21.50 1.01
CA THR A 112 4.75 -21.83 0.05
C THR A 112 4.96 -20.76 -1.01
N ILE A 113 3.90 -20.09 -1.49
CA ILE A 113 4.05 -18.98 -2.42
C ILE A 113 4.62 -17.78 -1.65
N PRO A 114 5.71 -17.16 -2.13
CA PRO A 114 6.23 -15.91 -1.57
C PRO A 114 5.17 -14.82 -1.50
N VAL A 115 5.10 -14.10 -0.38
CA VAL A 115 4.21 -12.94 -0.20
C VAL A 115 5.05 -11.71 0.05
N VAL A 116 4.95 -10.74 -0.84
CA VAL A 116 5.52 -9.39 -0.68
C VAL A 116 4.42 -8.47 -0.17
N MET A 117 4.44 -8.19 1.11
CA MET A 117 3.51 -7.23 1.70
C MET A 117 3.93 -5.79 1.39
N VAL A 118 2.96 -4.93 1.11
CA VAL A 118 3.16 -3.52 0.76
C VAL A 118 2.42 -2.64 1.74
N SER A 119 3.14 -1.72 2.40
CA SER A 119 2.52 -0.72 3.26
C SER A 119 1.72 -1.31 4.43
N VAL A 120 2.22 -2.36 5.05
CA VAL A 120 1.61 -2.93 6.27
C VAL A 120 1.87 -2.00 7.45
N GLY A 121 0.83 -1.70 8.24
CA GLY A 121 0.94 -0.73 9.34
C GLY A 121 1.88 -1.17 10.45
N ASP A 122 1.70 -2.39 10.93
CA ASP A 122 2.56 -3.06 11.92
C ASP A 122 2.66 -4.55 11.59
N PRO A 123 3.73 -4.98 10.91
CA PRO A 123 3.91 -6.37 10.53
C PRO A 123 4.06 -7.35 11.69
N VAL A 124 4.65 -6.89 12.80
CA VAL A 124 4.87 -7.73 13.99
C VAL A 124 3.62 -7.79 14.85
N GLY A 125 3.05 -6.65 15.19
CA GLY A 125 1.86 -6.57 16.02
C GLY A 125 0.60 -7.17 15.37
N SER A 126 0.54 -7.21 14.01
CA SER A 126 -0.52 -7.93 13.29
C SER A 126 -0.30 -9.44 13.18
N GLY A 127 0.82 -9.96 13.66
CA GLY A 127 1.16 -11.37 13.59
C GLY A 127 1.58 -11.88 12.21
N LEU A 128 1.85 -10.99 11.27
CA LEU A 128 2.33 -11.36 9.92
C LEU A 128 3.72 -11.99 9.98
N VAL A 129 4.60 -11.43 10.78
CA VAL A 129 5.99 -11.89 10.94
C VAL A 129 6.42 -11.81 12.39
N PRO A 130 7.39 -12.64 12.84
CA PRO A 130 7.93 -12.59 14.20
C PRO A 130 8.85 -11.41 14.46
N GLY A 131 9.41 -10.79 13.41
CA GLY A 131 10.33 -9.66 13.51
C GLY A 131 10.69 -9.08 12.15
N LEU A 132 11.09 -7.81 12.14
CA LEU A 132 11.36 -7.10 10.87
C LEU A 132 12.68 -7.56 10.23
N ALA A 133 13.72 -7.80 11.02
CA ALA A 133 15.05 -8.17 10.50
C ALA A 133 15.10 -9.59 9.92
N ARG A 134 14.28 -10.51 10.44
CA ARG A 134 14.19 -11.90 10.00
C ARG A 134 12.72 -12.34 10.00
N PRO A 135 12.01 -12.16 8.91
CA PRO A 135 10.59 -12.52 8.81
C PRO A 135 10.34 -14.04 8.91
N GLY A 136 11.31 -14.88 8.53
CA GLY A 136 11.41 -16.28 8.91
C GLY A 136 10.47 -17.27 8.18
N ALA A 137 9.59 -16.80 7.28
CA ALA A 137 8.66 -17.64 6.54
C ALA A 137 8.55 -17.17 5.08
N ASN A 138 7.38 -17.34 4.46
CA ASN A 138 7.13 -16.92 3.08
C ASN A 138 6.70 -15.45 2.92
N VAL A 139 6.66 -14.65 4.00
CA VAL A 139 6.21 -13.24 4.00
C VAL A 139 7.39 -12.31 4.19
N THR A 140 7.52 -11.30 3.35
CA THR A 140 8.47 -10.19 3.46
C THR A 140 7.87 -8.91 2.85
N GLY A 141 8.60 -7.80 2.77
CA GLY A 141 8.15 -6.59 2.07
C GLY A 141 8.35 -5.30 2.86
N THR A 142 7.35 -4.42 2.89
CA THR A 142 7.47 -3.06 3.41
C THR A 142 6.41 -2.75 4.47
N SER A 143 6.83 -2.00 5.51
CA SER A 143 5.96 -1.44 6.55
C SER A 143 5.60 0.02 6.24
N ALA A 144 4.52 0.54 6.85
CA ALA A 144 4.13 1.94 6.84
C ALA A 144 4.37 2.66 8.17
N MET A 145 4.79 1.95 9.23
CA MET A 145 5.01 2.51 10.57
C MET A 145 3.82 3.33 11.09
N ALA A 146 2.62 2.79 10.96
CA ALA A 146 1.39 3.56 11.16
C ALA A 146 1.22 4.11 12.59
N ALA A 147 1.69 3.37 13.60
CA ALA A 147 1.59 3.79 15.00
C ALA A 147 2.47 5.02 15.31
N GLU A 148 3.70 5.04 14.77
CA GLU A 148 4.64 6.14 14.94
C GLU A 148 4.18 7.38 14.16
N VAL A 149 3.66 7.18 12.95
CA VAL A 149 3.15 8.25 12.09
C VAL A 149 1.97 8.96 12.73
N ILE A 150 1.03 8.22 13.32
CA ILE A 150 -0.19 8.83 13.87
C ILE A 150 0.09 9.73 15.08
N GLY A 151 1.04 9.36 15.93
CA GLY A 151 1.48 10.19 17.03
C GLY A 151 2.04 11.54 16.57
N LYS A 152 2.85 11.50 15.50
CA LYS A 152 3.40 12.71 14.86
C LYS A 152 2.33 13.53 14.17
N SER A 153 1.36 12.90 13.52
CA SER A 153 0.21 13.59 12.90
C SER A 153 -0.59 14.38 13.92
N LEU A 154 -0.88 13.78 15.07
CA LEU A 154 -1.60 14.49 16.15
C LEU A 154 -0.79 15.65 16.73
N GLN A 155 0.54 15.50 16.88
CA GLN A 155 1.42 16.57 17.30
C GLN A 155 1.40 17.73 16.30
N LEU A 156 1.54 17.46 15.00
CA LEU A 156 1.51 18.47 13.94
C LEU A 156 0.17 19.19 13.87
N LEU A 157 -0.94 18.47 14.05
CA LEU A 157 -2.28 19.06 14.11
C LEU A 157 -2.41 20.01 15.29
N LYS A 158 -1.89 19.64 16.46
CA LYS A 158 -1.88 20.51 17.66
C LYS A 158 -0.98 21.73 17.47
N GLU A 159 0.13 21.61 16.78
CA GLU A 159 1.01 22.73 16.42
C GLU A 159 0.29 23.70 15.46
N ALA A 160 -0.49 23.20 14.50
CA ALA A 160 -1.21 24.00 13.52
C ALA A 160 -2.45 24.72 14.10
N VAL A 161 -3.10 24.14 15.13
CA VAL A 161 -4.32 24.67 15.73
C VAL A 161 -4.04 25.07 17.17
N PRO A 162 -3.81 26.35 17.44
CA PRO A 162 -3.56 26.85 18.82
C PRO A 162 -4.72 26.50 19.77
N ASN A 163 -4.38 26.16 21.01
CA ASN A 163 -5.34 25.80 22.06
C ASN A 163 -6.22 24.58 21.78
N LEU A 164 -5.81 23.71 20.85
CA LEU A 164 -6.52 22.48 20.57
C LEU A 164 -6.57 21.59 21.81
N SER A 165 -7.77 21.40 22.35
CA SER A 165 -8.02 20.57 23.53
C SER A 165 -8.81 19.31 23.22
N ARG A 166 -9.56 19.29 22.10
CA ARG A 166 -10.47 18.20 21.74
C ARG A 166 -10.36 17.86 20.26
N VAL A 167 -10.08 16.60 19.95
CA VAL A 167 -9.89 16.07 18.58
C VAL A 167 -10.88 14.96 18.31
N ALA A 168 -11.64 15.11 17.24
CA ALA A 168 -12.41 14.02 16.65
C ALA A 168 -11.48 13.06 15.90
N VAL A 169 -11.65 11.76 16.12
CA VAL A 169 -10.91 10.70 15.41
C VAL A 169 -11.89 9.91 14.57
N LEU A 170 -11.79 10.00 13.25
CA LEU A 170 -12.58 9.20 12.32
C LEU A 170 -11.84 7.91 12.00
N TRP A 171 -12.50 6.76 12.19
CA TRP A 171 -11.89 5.45 12.03
C TRP A 171 -12.89 4.41 11.51
N ASN A 172 -12.39 3.30 10.93
CA ASN A 172 -13.20 2.21 10.40
C ASN A 172 -13.18 0.98 11.32
N PRO A 173 -14.27 0.68 12.08
CA PRO A 173 -14.32 -0.49 12.96
C PRO A 173 -14.35 -1.83 12.20
N SER A 174 -14.69 -1.86 10.91
CA SER A 174 -14.63 -3.09 10.12
C SER A 174 -13.19 -3.56 9.87
N ASN A 175 -12.20 -2.66 10.07
CA ASN A 175 -10.76 -2.94 9.97
C ASN A 175 -10.14 -3.11 11.36
N ALA A 176 -10.73 -3.96 12.21
CA ALA A 176 -10.50 -3.98 13.66
C ALA A 176 -9.03 -4.20 14.05
N VAL A 177 -8.31 -5.12 13.38
CA VAL A 177 -6.91 -5.46 13.73
C VAL A 177 -6.00 -4.25 13.57
N PHE A 178 -6.00 -3.65 12.38
CA PHE A 178 -5.15 -2.51 12.06
C PHE A 178 -5.59 -1.23 12.80
N GLN A 179 -6.88 -0.92 12.75
CA GLN A 179 -7.44 0.30 13.34
C GLN A 179 -7.35 0.29 14.87
N GLY A 180 -7.48 -0.89 15.51
CA GLY A 180 -7.34 -1.02 16.96
C GLY A 180 -5.94 -0.66 17.45
N GLN A 181 -4.91 -1.08 16.74
CA GLN A 181 -3.51 -0.73 17.05
C GLN A 181 -3.26 0.77 16.91
N ILE A 182 -3.69 1.38 15.80
CA ILE A 182 -3.52 2.81 15.55
C ILE A 182 -4.32 3.63 16.56
N LEU A 183 -5.54 3.22 16.88
CA LEU A 183 -6.37 3.93 17.86
C LEU A 183 -5.74 3.90 19.26
N THR A 184 -5.09 2.80 19.64
CA THR A 184 -4.32 2.71 20.88
C THR A 184 -3.15 3.69 20.86
N ALA A 185 -2.33 3.68 19.81
CA ALA A 185 -1.23 4.62 19.65
C ALA A 185 -1.70 6.10 19.64
N THR A 186 -2.87 6.37 19.02
CA THR A 186 -3.47 7.69 19.01
C THR A 186 -3.87 8.14 20.43
N LYS A 187 -4.46 7.25 21.23
CA LYS A 187 -4.82 7.52 22.63
C LYS A 187 -3.59 7.81 23.50
N ASP A 188 -2.50 7.07 23.28
CA ASP A 188 -1.24 7.29 24.01
C ASP A 188 -0.62 8.64 23.65
N ALA A 189 -0.58 9.01 22.37
CA ALA A 189 -0.12 10.30 21.90
C ALA A 189 -0.99 11.45 22.45
N ALA A 190 -2.30 11.27 22.46
CA ALA A 190 -3.23 12.29 22.98
C ALA A 190 -3.04 12.55 24.47
N ARG A 191 -2.79 11.50 25.27
CA ARG A 191 -2.45 11.67 26.70
C ARG A 191 -1.16 12.49 26.88
N ALA A 192 -0.13 12.19 26.10
CA ALA A 192 1.13 12.92 26.16
C ALA A 192 0.99 14.39 25.73
N LEU A 193 0.07 14.68 24.81
CA LEU A 193 -0.20 16.02 24.29
C LEU A 193 -1.29 16.77 25.07
N ALA A 194 -1.87 16.19 26.13
CA ALA A 194 -3.00 16.74 26.88
C ALA A 194 -4.17 17.15 25.95
N VAL A 195 -4.60 16.22 25.07
CA VAL A 195 -5.72 16.38 24.15
C VAL A 195 -6.77 15.31 24.45
N GLU A 196 -8.04 15.72 24.54
CA GLU A 196 -9.18 14.80 24.63
C GLU A 196 -9.51 14.23 23.26
N LEU A 197 -9.67 12.91 23.15
CA LEU A 197 -10.11 12.27 21.92
C LEU A 197 -11.58 11.88 21.97
N GLN A 198 -12.28 12.18 20.89
CA GLN A 198 -13.63 11.71 20.60
C GLN A 198 -13.59 10.79 19.40
N THR A 199 -13.90 9.52 19.57
CA THR A 199 -13.76 8.51 18.50
C THR A 199 -15.10 8.27 17.79
N PHE A 200 -15.09 8.37 16.46
CA PHE A 200 -16.25 8.19 15.59
C PHE A 200 -15.97 7.05 14.62
N GLY A 201 -16.60 5.91 14.87
CA GLY A 201 -16.49 4.73 13.99
C GLY A 201 -17.48 4.82 12.84
N VAL A 202 -17.01 4.59 11.61
CA VAL A 202 -17.83 4.56 10.39
C VAL A 202 -17.45 3.34 9.54
N ARG A 203 -18.46 2.57 9.09
CA ARG A 203 -18.28 1.37 8.28
C ARG A 203 -18.46 1.61 6.79
N GLY A 204 -18.97 2.78 6.43
CA GLY A 204 -19.23 3.16 5.05
C GLY A 204 -19.77 4.58 4.92
N PRO A 205 -19.94 5.06 3.68
CA PRO A 205 -20.29 6.46 3.39
C PRO A 205 -21.64 6.90 3.95
N GLY A 206 -22.58 5.96 4.18
CA GLY A 206 -23.87 6.27 4.76
C GLY A 206 -23.83 6.72 6.23
N GLU A 207 -22.71 6.49 6.93
CA GLU A 207 -22.53 6.88 8.33
C GLU A 207 -21.77 8.23 8.49
N PHE A 208 -21.22 8.79 7.41
CA PHE A 208 -20.38 10.00 7.49
C PHE A 208 -21.13 11.21 8.00
N ASP A 209 -22.29 11.53 7.44
CA ASP A 209 -23.06 12.72 7.84
C ASP A 209 -23.43 12.71 9.32
N GLY A 210 -23.84 11.54 9.85
CA GLY A 210 -24.14 11.34 11.25
C GLY A 210 -22.90 11.51 12.15
N ALA A 211 -21.76 10.95 11.73
CA ALA A 211 -20.50 11.09 12.47
C ALA A 211 -20.05 12.55 12.54
N PHE A 212 -20.07 13.28 11.43
CA PHE A 212 -19.69 14.69 11.38
C PHE A 212 -20.65 15.59 12.16
N ALA A 213 -21.95 15.29 12.16
CA ALA A 213 -22.92 16.00 13.02
C ALA A 213 -22.59 15.77 14.51
N ALA A 214 -22.26 14.54 14.91
CA ALA A 214 -21.87 14.21 16.26
C ALA A 214 -20.54 14.88 16.67
N MET A 215 -19.56 15.01 15.78
CA MET A 215 -18.32 15.75 16.02
C MET A 215 -18.58 17.23 16.33
N THR A 216 -19.49 17.86 15.56
CA THR A 216 -19.90 19.25 15.76
C THR A 216 -20.59 19.43 17.12
N ASN A 217 -21.55 18.55 17.47
CA ASN A 217 -22.25 18.56 18.74
C ASN A 217 -21.31 18.30 19.92
N GLY A 218 -20.26 17.50 19.72
CA GLY A 218 -19.21 17.23 20.68
C GLY A 218 -18.17 18.36 20.79
N HIS A 219 -18.35 19.47 20.06
CA HIS A 219 -17.41 20.60 20.02
C HIS A 219 -15.96 20.19 19.74
N ALA A 220 -15.76 19.29 18.78
CA ALA A 220 -14.43 18.93 18.31
C ALA A 220 -13.73 20.16 17.71
N GLY A 221 -12.50 20.43 18.13
CA GLY A 221 -11.71 21.55 17.61
C GLY A 221 -10.90 21.21 16.35
N ALA A 222 -10.74 19.92 16.06
CA ALA A 222 -10.06 19.43 14.86
C ALA A 222 -10.47 17.97 14.58
N LEU A 223 -10.14 17.50 13.37
CA LEU A 223 -10.38 16.14 12.90
C LEU A 223 -9.04 15.44 12.59
N LEU A 224 -8.87 14.23 13.09
CA LEU A 224 -7.83 13.31 12.70
C LEU A 224 -8.48 12.09 11.99
N VAL A 225 -8.15 11.86 10.73
CA VAL A 225 -8.64 10.70 9.98
C VAL A 225 -7.57 9.61 9.99
N LEU A 226 -7.91 8.47 10.59
CA LEU A 226 -6.98 7.34 10.61
C LEU A 226 -6.82 6.74 9.22
N PRO A 227 -5.62 6.30 8.83
CA PRO A 227 -5.38 5.70 7.53
C PRO A 227 -6.19 4.39 7.39
N ASP A 228 -7.06 4.33 6.38
CA ASP A 228 -7.90 3.19 6.08
C ASP A 228 -8.30 3.19 4.60
N PRO A 229 -8.31 2.03 3.90
CA PRO A 229 -8.68 1.96 2.49
C PRO A 229 -10.09 2.48 2.17
N MET A 230 -11.08 2.20 3.02
CA MET A 230 -12.45 2.67 2.81
C MET A 230 -12.53 4.19 2.99
N LEU A 231 -11.89 4.74 4.03
CA LEU A 231 -11.85 6.19 4.26
C LEU A 231 -11.10 6.91 3.11
N ALA A 232 -10.01 6.32 2.63
CA ALA A 232 -9.26 6.87 1.50
C ALA A 232 -10.05 6.82 0.18
N PHE A 233 -10.86 5.78 -0.03
CA PHE A 233 -11.73 5.70 -1.21
C PHE A 233 -12.80 6.82 -1.23
N HIS A 234 -13.22 7.29 -0.08
CA HIS A 234 -14.21 8.35 0.08
C HIS A 234 -13.58 9.69 0.49
N GLU A 235 -12.30 9.93 0.15
CA GLU A 235 -11.54 11.11 0.59
C GLU A 235 -12.24 12.43 0.30
N ALA A 236 -12.75 12.62 -0.93
CA ALA A 236 -13.40 13.86 -1.33
C ALA A 236 -14.58 14.19 -0.42
N ARG A 237 -15.47 13.21 -0.16
CA ARG A 237 -16.62 13.41 0.73
C ARG A 237 -16.23 13.73 2.16
N ILE A 238 -15.18 13.07 2.69
CA ILE A 238 -14.67 13.32 4.06
C ILE A 238 -14.06 14.72 4.15
N VAL A 239 -13.30 15.13 3.13
CA VAL A 239 -12.70 16.48 3.05
C VAL A 239 -13.77 17.54 2.96
N ASP A 240 -14.78 17.35 2.12
CA ASP A 240 -15.92 18.29 1.97
C ASP A 240 -16.66 18.46 3.31
N LEU A 241 -17.00 17.36 3.98
CA LEU A 241 -17.67 17.40 5.28
C LEU A 241 -16.83 18.11 6.36
N ALA A 242 -15.50 17.89 6.38
CA ALA A 242 -14.61 18.58 7.30
C ALA A 242 -14.61 20.10 7.05
N ASN A 243 -14.55 20.52 5.78
CA ASN A 243 -14.57 21.92 5.38
C ASN A 243 -15.94 22.60 5.65
N GLU A 244 -17.05 21.93 5.33
CA GLU A 244 -18.41 22.39 5.64
C GLU A 244 -18.61 22.64 7.14
N ARG A 245 -18.02 21.79 8.00
CA ARG A 245 -18.09 21.91 9.47
C ARG A 245 -16.97 22.77 10.05
N ARG A 246 -16.11 23.36 9.19
CA ARG A 246 -14.97 24.20 9.58
C ARG A 246 -14.03 23.49 10.56
N LEU A 247 -13.81 22.19 10.38
CA LEU A 247 -12.92 21.35 11.19
C LEU A 247 -11.52 21.34 10.57
N PRO A 248 -10.50 21.97 11.18
CA PRO A 248 -9.12 21.76 10.80
C PRO A 248 -8.81 20.26 10.80
N SER A 249 -8.23 19.74 9.74
CA SER A 249 -8.16 18.29 9.51
C SER A 249 -6.75 17.81 9.18
N MET A 250 -6.40 16.63 9.72
CA MET A 250 -5.15 15.93 9.47
C MET A 250 -5.43 14.54 8.91
N TYR A 251 -4.69 14.17 7.87
CA TYR A 251 -4.82 12.93 7.13
C TYR A 251 -3.48 12.18 7.02
N GLY A 252 -3.53 10.88 6.74
CA GLY A 252 -2.33 10.07 6.50
C GLY A 252 -1.82 10.08 5.05
N LEU A 253 -2.57 10.66 4.11
CA LEU A 253 -2.28 10.62 2.69
C LEU A 253 -2.26 12.02 2.09
N ARG A 254 -1.22 12.33 1.29
CA ARG A 254 -1.06 13.59 0.55
C ARG A 254 -2.31 13.98 -0.25
N ASP A 255 -2.95 12.99 -0.84
CA ASP A 255 -4.09 13.17 -1.76
C ASP A 255 -5.27 13.88 -1.06
N HIS A 256 -5.52 13.60 0.22
CA HIS A 256 -6.53 14.33 0.99
C HIS A 256 -6.23 15.83 1.10
N ALA A 257 -4.96 16.21 1.27
CA ALA A 257 -4.60 17.64 1.28
C ALA A 257 -4.75 18.26 -0.11
N ALA A 258 -4.43 17.51 -1.17
CA ALA A 258 -4.65 17.93 -2.56
C ALA A 258 -6.15 18.06 -2.90
N ALA A 259 -7.01 17.23 -2.30
CA ALA A 259 -8.46 17.31 -2.43
C ALA A 259 -9.09 18.46 -1.61
N GLY A 260 -8.30 19.23 -0.86
CA GLY A 260 -8.79 20.37 -0.07
C GLY A 260 -8.76 20.16 1.45
N GLY A 261 -8.20 19.05 1.93
CA GLY A 261 -7.92 18.87 3.36
C GLY A 261 -6.84 19.84 3.87
N LEU A 262 -6.83 20.15 5.17
CA LEU A 262 -5.90 21.14 5.71
C LEU A 262 -4.46 20.65 5.70
N MET A 263 -4.20 19.44 6.21
CA MET A 263 -2.85 18.90 6.34
C MET A 263 -2.83 17.39 6.11
N ALA A 264 -1.72 16.89 5.59
CA ALA A 264 -1.44 15.47 5.54
C ALA A 264 -0.02 15.19 6.02
N TYR A 265 0.16 14.09 6.76
CA TYR A 265 1.47 13.60 7.15
C TYR A 265 1.50 12.07 7.08
N GLY A 266 2.43 11.54 6.32
CA GLY A 266 2.58 10.09 6.14
C GLY A 266 3.83 9.72 5.38
N PRO A 267 4.11 8.42 5.24
CA PRO A 267 5.26 7.97 4.45
C PRO A 267 5.08 8.30 2.96
N ASP A 268 6.19 8.38 2.24
CA ASP A 268 6.18 8.44 0.78
C ASP A 268 5.72 7.08 0.22
N TYR A 269 4.42 6.95 0.01
CA TYR A 269 3.81 5.70 -0.46
C TYR A 269 4.31 5.29 -1.85
N ALA A 270 4.59 6.25 -2.74
CA ALA A 270 5.12 5.92 -4.05
C ALA A 270 6.48 5.20 -3.92
N GLN A 271 7.34 5.65 -3.01
CA GLN A 271 8.60 4.97 -2.71
C GLN A 271 8.36 3.56 -2.13
N ILE A 272 7.40 3.40 -1.22
CA ILE A 272 7.07 2.10 -0.63
C ILE A 272 6.66 1.09 -1.72
N TYR A 273 5.82 1.51 -2.69
CA TYR A 273 5.35 0.65 -3.77
C TYR A 273 6.46 0.32 -4.79
N ARG A 274 7.35 1.28 -5.12
CA ARG A 274 8.55 1.00 -5.94
C ARG A 274 9.47 -0.01 -5.23
N ARG A 275 9.64 0.12 -3.91
CA ARG A 275 10.43 -0.86 -3.13
C ARG A 275 9.84 -2.25 -3.16
N ALA A 276 8.53 -2.40 -3.16
CA ALA A 276 7.88 -3.70 -3.31
C ALA A 276 8.24 -4.39 -4.64
N ALA A 277 8.36 -3.64 -5.74
CA ALA A 277 8.85 -4.18 -7.01
C ALA A 277 10.28 -4.75 -6.91
N ALA A 278 11.15 -4.10 -6.13
CA ALA A 278 12.50 -4.62 -5.89
C ALA A 278 12.50 -5.93 -5.07
N TYR A 279 11.53 -6.13 -4.17
CA TYR A 279 11.35 -7.42 -3.48
C TYR A 279 10.88 -8.50 -4.44
N VAL A 280 9.93 -8.18 -5.33
CA VAL A 280 9.48 -9.10 -6.37
C VAL A 280 10.63 -9.53 -7.27
N ASP A 281 11.46 -8.59 -7.72
CA ASP A 281 12.64 -8.87 -8.55
C ASP A 281 13.60 -9.84 -7.85
N LYS A 282 13.94 -9.58 -6.57
CA LYS A 282 14.81 -10.47 -5.81
C LYS A 282 14.23 -11.88 -5.68
N ILE A 283 12.93 -12.00 -5.44
CA ILE A 283 12.24 -13.28 -5.30
C ILE A 283 12.21 -14.04 -6.62
N LEU A 284 11.86 -13.38 -7.73
CA LEU A 284 11.86 -13.99 -9.06
C LEU A 284 13.28 -14.43 -9.49
N LYS A 285 14.32 -13.81 -8.94
CA LYS A 285 15.74 -14.19 -9.10
C LYS A 285 16.21 -15.26 -8.10
N GLY A 286 15.30 -15.81 -7.28
CA GLY A 286 15.58 -16.94 -6.39
C GLY A 286 15.89 -16.57 -4.93
N ALA A 287 15.78 -15.31 -4.52
CA ALA A 287 15.94 -14.94 -3.11
C ALA A 287 14.75 -15.49 -2.29
N LYS A 288 15.05 -15.96 -1.08
CA LYS A 288 14.03 -16.48 -0.16
C LYS A 288 13.41 -15.32 0.63
N PRO A 289 12.08 -15.23 0.74
CA PRO A 289 11.41 -14.21 1.57
C PRO A 289 11.92 -14.17 3.01
N ALA A 290 12.21 -15.34 3.59
CA ALA A 290 12.72 -15.49 4.95
C ALA A 290 14.04 -14.74 5.22
N ASP A 291 14.85 -14.53 4.18
CA ASP A 291 16.16 -13.89 4.25
C ASP A 291 16.12 -12.40 3.90
N LEU A 292 14.95 -11.90 3.46
CA LEU A 292 14.75 -10.51 3.07
C LEU A 292 14.12 -9.73 4.24
N PRO A 293 14.84 -8.79 4.88
CA PRO A 293 14.31 -7.97 5.97
C PRO A 293 13.11 -7.14 5.49
N ILE A 294 12.19 -6.85 6.40
CA ILE A 294 11.10 -5.92 6.14
C ILE A 294 11.63 -4.50 6.22
N GLU A 295 11.42 -3.74 5.15
CA GLU A 295 11.85 -2.36 5.09
C GLU A 295 10.80 -1.43 5.69
N GLN A 296 11.29 -0.47 6.49
CA GLN A 296 10.51 0.64 7.01
C GLN A 296 10.71 1.86 6.11
N PRO A 297 9.72 2.77 6.01
CA PRO A 297 9.88 4.01 5.27
C PRO A 297 10.95 4.88 5.92
N THR A 298 11.78 5.50 5.11
CA THR A 298 12.80 6.46 5.55
C THR A 298 12.42 7.90 5.24
N LYS A 299 11.42 8.09 4.38
CA LYS A 299 10.90 9.40 3.99
C LYS A 299 9.44 9.53 4.37
N PHE A 300 9.15 10.62 5.08
CA PHE A 300 7.80 11.06 5.43
C PHE A 300 7.56 12.41 4.80
N VAL A 301 6.32 12.69 4.41
CA VAL A 301 5.93 13.89 3.68
C VAL A 301 4.89 14.64 4.50
N LEU A 302 5.17 15.91 4.81
CA LEU A 302 4.23 16.86 5.40
C LEU A 302 3.71 17.78 4.29
N VAL A 303 2.40 17.75 4.06
CA VAL A 303 1.70 18.61 3.10
C VAL A 303 0.79 19.56 3.88
N ILE A 304 0.80 20.84 3.53
CA ILE A 304 -0.05 21.87 4.12
C ILE A 304 -0.78 22.62 3.01
N ASN A 305 -2.10 22.72 3.14
CA ASN A 305 -2.94 23.44 2.19
C ASN A 305 -3.31 24.84 2.75
N LEU A 306 -2.65 25.87 2.25
CA LEU A 306 -2.87 27.26 2.67
C LEU A 306 -4.20 27.82 2.20
N LYS A 307 -4.77 27.35 1.06
CA LYS A 307 -6.13 27.73 0.66
C LYS A 307 -7.15 27.32 1.71
N THR A 308 -7.02 26.07 2.16
CA THR A 308 -7.91 25.54 3.21
C THR A 308 -7.65 26.20 4.54
N ALA A 309 -6.40 26.44 4.93
CA ALA A 309 -6.05 27.19 6.14
C ALA A 309 -6.73 28.57 6.16
N LYS A 310 -6.62 29.32 5.04
CA LYS A 310 -7.27 30.64 4.89
C LYS A 310 -8.79 30.54 5.00
N THR A 311 -9.42 29.55 4.37
CA THR A 311 -10.88 29.35 4.43
C THR A 311 -11.37 29.04 5.84
N LEU A 312 -10.60 28.25 6.57
CA LEU A 312 -10.89 27.86 7.95
C LEU A 312 -10.55 28.97 8.97
N GLY A 313 -9.78 29.97 8.57
CA GLY A 313 -9.26 31.03 9.49
C GLY A 313 -8.15 30.49 10.39
N VAL A 314 -7.42 29.48 9.95
CA VAL A 314 -6.28 28.90 10.68
C VAL A 314 -4.99 29.54 10.19
N GLU A 315 -4.27 30.20 11.11
CA GLU A 315 -2.94 30.74 10.82
C GLU A 315 -1.89 29.68 11.10
N ILE A 316 -1.26 29.18 10.05
CA ILE A 316 -0.22 28.15 10.17
C ILE A 316 1.09 28.78 10.66
N PRO A 317 1.68 28.30 11.78
CA PRO A 317 2.92 28.85 12.29
C PRO A 317 4.06 28.79 11.29
N PRO A 318 4.89 29.83 11.11
CA PRO A 318 6.01 29.85 10.17
C PRO A 318 6.99 28.68 10.37
N GLN A 319 7.20 28.26 11.60
CA GLN A 319 8.06 27.11 11.93
C GLN A 319 7.48 25.78 11.41
N LEU A 320 6.16 25.65 11.33
CA LEU A 320 5.50 24.48 10.78
C LEU A 320 5.56 24.50 9.24
N LEU A 321 5.34 25.68 8.63
CA LEU A 321 5.51 25.86 7.18
C LEU A 321 6.94 25.54 6.70
N ALA A 322 7.94 25.96 7.46
CA ALA A 322 9.34 25.69 7.12
C ALA A 322 9.69 24.18 7.14
N ARG A 323 8.85 23.36 7.76
CA ARG A 323 9.00 21.89 7.83
C ARG A 323 8.15 21.16 6.80
N ALA A 324 7.29 21.85 6.07
CA ALA A 324 6.47 21.26 5.05
C ALA A 324 7.33 20.85 3.83
N ASP A 325 7.13 19.64 3.37
CA ASP A 325 7.73 19.16 2.12
C ASP A 325 6.97 19.71 0.91
N GLU A 326 5.68 20.00 1.09
CA GLU A 326 4.82 20.58 0.07
C GLU A 326 3.82 21.58 0.69
N VAL A 327 3.65 22.71 0.02
CA VAL A 327 2.66 23.73 0.37
C VAL A 327 1.75 23.94 -0.84
N ILE A 328 0.43 23.79 -0.65
CA ILE A 328 -0.60 24.00 -1.68
C ILE A 328 -1.15 25.43 -1.49
N GLU A 329 -0.91 26.27 -2.52
CA GLU A 329 -1.33 27.69 -2.56
C GLU A 329 -2.54 27.91 -3.47
#